data_f6d70d5a78b6888daf1053bc173c84af
#
_entry.id   f6d70d5a78b6888daf1053bc173c84af
#
_cell.length_a   1.000
_cell.length_b   1.000
_cell.length_c   1.000
_cell.angle_alpha   90.00
_cell.angle_beta   90.00
_cell.angle_gamma   90.00
#
_symmetry.space_group_name_H-M   'P 1'
#
loop_
_entity.id
_entity.type
_entity.pdbx_description
1 polymer ?
#
loop_
_entity_poly.entity_id
_entity_poly.type
_entity_poly.pdbx_seq_one_letter_code
_entity_poly.pdbx_strand_id
1 'polypeptide(L)'
;MSAPTTSTPEAAWALALFNRSVLKQAKFRQIVARLKDPTGKRGLDIGADNGVISYLLRQRGGQWHSADLDERAVGSIRQLVGTDVHQIDGGVTPFEDAAFDHIVIVDFLEHIADDGRFARELARILKPGGRVIINVPHLKPGSLLNRFRHAIGLTDEWHGHLRPGYSLEGLRQLLGPAFSIEESATYSGAFSELIDTALNALYLKMQPRQQLEGPSSKGTVITQGDLRKHRKQFVLLSALYPVIWGVAKLDALLFFTPGYKLIVAARRVPEAGERAGTGPDGV
;
A
#
# COMPACT_ATOMS: atom_id res chain seq x y z
N MET A 1 -8.49 -0.42 28.28
CA MET A 1 -7.90 -0.50 26.93
C MET A 1 -6.64 0.36 26.96
N SER A 2 -5.49 -0.28 27.06
CA SER A 2 -4.20 0.43 27.20
C SER A 2 -3.81 1.04 25.86
N ALA A 3 -3.52 2.33 25.86
CA ALA A 3 -2.88 3.02 24.74
C ALA A 3 -1.57 2.25 24.41
N PRO A 4 -1.22 2.07 23.13
CA PRO A 4 0.05 1.47 22.77
C PRO A 4 1.18 2.35 23.28
N THR A 5 1.87 1.84 24.28
CA THR A 5 2.96 2.46 24.99
C THR A 5 4.18 2.54 24.08
N THR A 6 4.82 3.71 24.08
CA THR A 6 6.19 4.00 23.65
C THR A 6 6.57 3.48 22.26
N SER A 7 6.63 4.39 21.31
CA SER A 7 7.29 4.15 20.02
C SER A 7 8.70 3.62 20.26
N THR A 8 8.97 2.41 19.78
CA THR A 8 10.35 1.94 19.73
C THR A 8 11.20 2.91 18.91
N PRO A 9 12.51 2.98 19.09
CA PRO A 9 13.37 3.83 18.24
C PRO A 9 13.17 3.58 16.74
N GLU A 10 12.87 2.32 16.37
CA GLU A 10 12.56 1.89 14.99
C GLU A 10 11.23 2.50 14.50
N ALA A 11 10.18 2.47 15.31
CA ALA A 11 8.90 3.09 14.99
C ALA A 11 9.04 4.61 14.83
N ALA A 12 9.76 5.27 15.72
CA ALA A 12 10.02 6.70 15.64
C ALA A 12 10.75 7.06 14.34
N TRP A 13 11.72 6.25 13.91
CA TRP A 13 12.44 6.45 12.67
C TRP A 13 11.57 6.20 11.43
N ALA A 14 10.84 5.10 11.40
CA ALA A 14 9.94 4.77 10.30
C ALA A 14 8.90 5.89 10.08
N LEU A 15 8.34 6.43 11.17
CA LEU A 15 7.46 7.59 11.15
C LEU A 15 8.18 8.87 10.70
N ALA A 16 9.42 9.09 11.13
CA ALA A 16 10.22 10.23 10.70
C ALA A 16 10.47 10.21 9.19
N LEU A 17 10.78 9.05 8.61
CA LEU A 17 10.90 8.85 7.16
C LEU A 17 9.56 9.05 6.44
N PHE A 18 8.47 8.51 6.97
CA PHE A 18 7.12 8.72 6.44
C PHE A 18 6.79 10.21 6.37
N ASN A 19 7.08 10.96 7.44
CA ASN A 19 6.85 12.41 7.52
C ASN A 19 7.75 13.23 6.57
N ARG A 20 8.74 12.61 5.92
CA ARG A 20 9.58 13.21 4.89
C ARG A 20 9.32 12.63 3.49
N SER A 21 8.27 11.84 3.33
CA SER A 21 7.86 11.28 2.04
C SER A 21 6.49 11.82 1.61
N VAL A 22 6.50 12.74 0.64
CA VAL A 22 5.28 13.34 0.09
C VAL A 22 4.35 12.26 -0.49
N LEU A 23 4.93 11.27 -1.18
CA LEU A 23 4.18 10.18 -1.81
C LEU A 23 3.56 9.24 -0.78
N LYS A 24 4.31 8.81 0.25
CA LYS A 24 3.77 7.93 1.31
C LYS A 24 2.64 8.64 2.09
N GLN A 25 2.80 9.93 2.38
CA GLN A 25 1.74 10.73 3.00
C GLN A 25 0.53 10.90 2.08
N ALA A 26 0.74 11.14 0.77
CA ALA A 26 -0.35 11.24 -0.19
C ALA A 26 -1.12 9.91 -0.27
N LYS A 27 -0.40 8.77 -0.36
CA LYS A 27 -0.98 7.43 -0.33
C LYS A 27 -1.85 7.23 0.91
N PHE A 28 -1.32 7.46 2.09
CA PHE A 28 -2.05 7.29 3.34
C PHE A 28 -3.30 8.19 3.41
N ARG A 29 -3.21 9.47 2.99
CA ARG A 29 -4.38 10.35 2.90
C ARG A 29 -5.46 9.79 1.99
N GLN A 30 -5.09 9.23 0.83
CA GLN A 30 -6.03 8.61 -0.11
C GLN A 30 -6.72 7.37 0.49
N ILE A 31 -5.97 6.54 1.22
CA ILE A 31 -6.52 5.39 1.94
C ILE A 31 -7.52 5.85 3.00
N VAL A 32 -7.11 6.78 3.87
CA VAL A 32 -7.96 7.28 4.98
C VAL A 32 -9.22 7.98 4.47
N ALA A 33 -9.13 8.72 3.36
CA ALA A 33 -10.30 9.38 2.77
C ALA A 33 -11.39 8.37 2.35
N ARG A 34 -11.02 7.11 2.09
CA ARG A 34 -11.93 6.03 1.67
C ARG A 34 -12.21 5.02 2.76
N LEU A 35 -11.40 5.02 3.81
CA LEU A 35 -11.63 4.19 4.99
C LEU A 35 -12.73 4.83 5.82
N LYS A 36 -13.88 4.18 5.94
CA LYS A 36 -14.92 4.57 6.90
C LYS A 36 -14.42 4.35 8.32
N ASP A 37 -15.13 4.88 9.30
CA ASP A 37 -14.77 4.71 10.71
C ASP A 37 -14.47 3.23 11.03
N PRO A 38 -13.24 2.91 11.41
CA PRO A 38 -12.85 1.53 11.73
C PRO A 38 -13.13 1.14 13.19
N THR A 39 -13.67 2.04 14.01
CA THR A 39 -13.94 1.79 15.43
C THR A 39 -14.87 0.59 15.60
N GLY A 40 -14.46 -0.38 16.42
CA GLY A 40 -15.20 -1.62 16.64
C GLY A 40 -15.22 -2.59 15.46
N LYS A 41 -14.45 -2.32 14.40
CA LYS A 41 -14.34 -3.13 13.20
C LYS A 41 -13.06 -3.94 13.16
N ARG A 42 -13.06 -5.05 12.42
CA ARG A 42 -11.86 -5.83 12.11
C ARG A 42 -11.35 -5.42 10.73
N GLY A 43 -10.08 -5.03 10.67
CA GLY A 43 -9.41 -4.65 9.43
C GLY A 43 -8.24 -5.57 9.11
N LEU A 44 -7.93 -5.69 7.82
CA LEU A 44 -6.73 -6.36 7.31
C LEU A 44 -5.98 -5.38 6.38
N ASP A 45 -4.69 -5.22 6.62
CA ASP A 45 -3.76 -4.47 5.78
C ASP A 45 -2.82 -5.44 5.07
N ILE A 46 -2.77 -5.39 3.74
CA ILE A 46 -2.00 -6.30 2.89
C ILE A 46 -1.01 -5.49 2.05
N GLY A 47 0.25 -5.93 2.01
CA GLY A 47 1.34 -5.21 1.36
C GLY A 47 1.83 -4.03 2.20
N ALA A 48 1.92 -4.25 3.50
CA ALA A 48 2.25 -3.20 4.46
C ALA A 48 3.72 -2.76 4.45
N ASP A 49 4.56 -3.43 3.67
CA ASP A 49 5.98 -3.12 3.48
C ASP A 49 6.73 -2.97 4.83
N ASN A 50 7.17 -1.78 5.18
CA ASN A 50 7.87 -1.50 6.42
C ASN A 50 6.93 -1.31 7.65
N GLY A 51 5.63 -1.58 7.51
CA GLY A 51 4.66 -1.54 8.61
C GLY A 51 4.15 -0.15 9.03
N VAL A 52 4.61 0.94 8.42
CA VAL A 52 4.18 2.30 8.82
C VAL A 52 2.69 2.51 8.54
N ILE A 53 2.17 2.02 7.42
CA ILE A 53 0.74 2.11 7.12
C ILE A 53 -0.06 1.27 8.13
N SER A 54 0.38 0.05 8.43
CA SER A 54 -0.20 -0.81 9.47
C SER A 54 -0.27 -0.11 10.83
N TYR A 55 0.81 0.53 11.23
CA TYR A 55 0.86 1.30 12.46
C TYR A 55 -0.14 2.46 12.46
N LEU A 56 -0.15 3.26 11.39
CA LEU A 56 -1.03 4.43 11.29
C LEU A 56 -2.52 4.05 11.18
N LEU A 57 -2.86 2.91 10.57
CA LEU A 57 -4.23 2.39 10.54
C LEU A 57 -4.70 2.02 11.95
N ARG A 58 -3.86 1.34 12.74
CA ARG A 58 -4.16 1.01 14.16
C ARG A 58 -4.42 2.25 15.00
N GLN A 59 -3.73 3.36 14.75
CA GLN A 59 -3.96 4.63 15.44
C GLN A 59 -5.34 5.25 15.14
N ARG A 60 -6.01 4.78 14.10
CA ARG A 60 -7.36 5.25 13.74
C ARG A 60 -8.48 4.45 14.41
N GLY A 61 -8.12 3.47 15.22
CA GLY A 61 -9.07 2.58 15.89
C GLY A 61 -9.32 1.28 15.11
N GLY A 62 -10.15 0.41 15.68
CA GLY A 62 -10.43 -0.93 15.16
C GLY A 62 -9.38 -1.96 15.55
N GLN A 63 -9.63 -3.21 15.15
CA GLN A 63 -8.73 -4.34 15.35
C GLN A 63 -8.11 -4.70 14.00
N TRP A 64 -6.80 -4.49 13.86
CA TRP A 64 -6.10 -4.66 12.59
C TRP A 64 -5.18 -5.86 12.60
N HIS A 65 -5.30 -6.68 11.57
CA HIS A 65 -4.30 -7.64 11.13
C HIS A 65 -3.47 -7.05 10.02
N SER A 66 -2.24 -7.54 9.83
CA SER A 66 -1.37 -7.15 8.73
C SER A 66 -0.83 -8.39 8.05
N ALA A 67 -0.67 -8.35 6.74
CA ALA A 67 -0.14 -9.46 5.97
C ALA A 67 0.80 -8.99 4.85
N ASP A 68 1.82 -9.80 4.56
CA ASP A 68 2.75 -9.55 3.47
C ASP A 68 3.28 -10.88 2.90
N LEU A 69 3.85 -10.84 1.67
CA LEU A 69 4.49 -11.98 1.02
C LEU A 69 5.88 -12.27 1.59
N ASP A 70 6.64 -11.21 1.86
CA ASP A 70 8.05 -11.30 2.26
C ASP A 70 8.15 -11.46 3.78
N GLU A 71 8.84 -12.50 4.23
CA GLU A 71 9.13 -12.73 5.64
C GLU A 71 9.86 -11.55 6.30
N ARG A 72 10.72 -10.85 5.56
CA ARG A 72 11.41 -9.65 6.07
C ARG A 72 10.42 -8.50 6.31
N ALA A 73 9.46 -8.30 5.39
CA ALA A 73 8.39 -7.32 5.57
C ALA A 73 7.53 -7.69 6.79
N VAL A 74 7.14 -8.98 6.92
CA VAL A 74 6.43 -9.50 8.11
C VAL A 74 7.21 -9.21 9.40
N GLY A 75 8.52 -9.45 9.41
CA GLY A 75 9.40 -9.11 10.52
C GLY A 75 9.39 -7.62 10.87
N SER A 76 9.43 -6.78 9.83
CA SER A 76 9.38 -5.32 9.94
C SER A 76 8.07 -4.82 10.53
N ILE A 77 6.98 -5.30 9.97
CA ILE A 77 5.62 -4.96 10.43
C ILE A 77 5.49 -5.35 11.91
N ARG A 78 5.94 -6.56 12.27
CA ARG A 78 5.86 -7.06 13.65
C ARG A 78 6.64 -6.19 14.64
N GLN A 79 7.78 -5.65 14.23
CA GLN A 79 8.54 -4.72 15.08
C GLN A 79 7.79 -3.43 15.38
N LEU A 80 6.96 -2.95 14.43
CA LEU A 80 6.20 -1.72 14.61
C LEU A 80 4.87 -1.93 15.33
N VAL A 81 4.16 -3.02 15.04
CA VAL A 81 2.78 -3.20 15.49
C VAL A 81 2.61 -4.33 16.52
N GLY A 82 3.63 -5.15 16.72
CA GLY A 82 3.65 -6.23 17.71
C GLY A 82 3.00 -7.51 17.20
N THR A 83 1.70 -7.63 17.34
CA THR A 83 0.91 -8.85 17.06
C THR A 83 0.07 -8.76 15.79
N ASP A 84 -0.61 -9.86 15.47
CA ASP A 84 -1.55 -9.95 14.35
C ASP A 84 -0.90 -9.67 12.99
N VAL A 85 0.30 -10.24 12.79
CA VAL A 85 1.08 -10.12 11.56
C VAL A 85 1.31 -11.50 10.95
N HIS A 86 0.91 -11.66 9.70
CA HIS A 86 0.85 -12.94 9.00
C HIS A 86 1.67 -12.90 7.71
N GLN A 87 2.35 -14.01 7.41
CA GLN A 87 2.88 -14.23 6.07
C GLN A 87 1.81 -14.91 5.22
N ILE A 88 1.67 -14.47 3.98
CA ILE A 88 0.75 -15.05 2.97
C ILE A 88 1.51 -15.31 1.68
N ASP A 89 0.98 -16.17 0.83
CA ASP A 89 1.58 -16.53 -0.45
C ASP A 89 0.90 -15.87 -1.67
N GLY A 90 -0.11 -15.04 -1.42
CA GLY A 90 -0.90 -14.42 -2.48
C GLY A 90 -1.96 -15.34 -3.09
N GLY A 91 -2.15 -16.52 -2.54
CA GLY A 91 -3.18 -17.48 -2.93
C GLY A 91 -4.31 -17.54 -1.92
N VAL A 92 -4.22 -18.47 -0.97
CA VAL A 92 -5.17 -18.64 0.14
C VAL A 92 -4.58 -18.04 1.40
N THR A 93 -5.38 -17.33 2.16
CA THR A 93 -4.95 -16.73 3.43
C THR A 93 -5.38 -17.61 4.61
N PRO A 94 -4.72 -17.49 5.78
CA PRO A 94 -5.07 -18.27 6.98
C PRO A 94 -6.32 -17.72 7.70
N PHE A 95 -7.10 -16.86 7.07
CA PHE A 95 -8.24 -16.23 7.69
C PHE A 95 -9.55 -16.98 7.38
N GLU A 96 -10.49 -16.89 8.30
CA GLU A 96 -11.83 -17.45 8.16
C GLU A 96 -12.66 -16.65 7.15
N ASP A 97 -13.75 -17.26 6.67
CA ASP A 97 -14.73 -16.61 5.81
C ASP A 97 -15.36 -15.42 6.56
N ALA A 98 -15.59 -14.33 5.82
CA ALA A 98 -16.20 -13.12 6.36
C ALA A 98 -15.54 -12.60 7.66
N ALA A 99 -14.22 -12.72 7.78
CA ALA A 99 -13.47 -12.33 8.98
C ALA A 99 -13.37 -10.81 9.15
N PHE A 100 -13.33 -10.05 8.04
CA PHE A 100 -12.99 -8.63 8.07
C PHE A 100 -14.11 -7.71 7.60
N ASP A 101 -14.22 -6.55 8.23
CA ASP A 101 -15.10 -5.46 7.82
C ASP A 101 -14.42 -4.56 6.77
N HIS A 102 -13.09 -4.42 6.87
CA HIS A 102 -12.26 -3.61 5.99
C HIS A 102 -11.01 -4.37 5.56
N ILE A 103 -10.66 -4.26 4.27
CA ILE A 103 -9.36 -4.69 3.75
C ILE A 103 -8.70 -3.51 3.04
N VAL A 104 -7.44 -3.27 3.33
CA VAL A 104 -6.60 -2.26 2.66
C VAL A 104 -5.46 -2.99 1.96
N ILE A 105 -5.30 -2.77 0.66
CA ILE A 105 -4.27 -3.40 -0.18
C ILE A 105 -3.40 -2.30 -0.76
N VAL A 106 -2.09 -2.40 -0.56
CA VAL A 106 -1.15 -1.34 -0.90
C VAL A 106 0.01 -1.89 -1.71
N ASP A 107 0.06 -1.51 -2.99
CA ASP A 107 1.13 -1.89 -3.92
C ASP A 107 1.48 -3.39 -3.78
N PHE A 108 0.47 -4.25 -3.88
CA PHE A 108 0.58 -5.69 -3.63
C PHE A 108 0.13 -6.54 -4.84
N LEU A 109 -0.98 -6.16 -5.48
CA LEU A 109 -1.58 -6.98 -6.56
C LEU A 109 -0.65 -7.14 -7.76
N GLU A 110 0.19 -6.15 -8.04
CA GLU A 110 1.18 -6.20 -9.12
C GLU A 110 2.26 -7.26 -8.92
N HIS A 111 2.40 -7.78 -7.70
CA HIS A 111 3.34 -8.85 -7.34
C HIS A 111 2.71 -10.25 -7.35
N ILE A 112 1.38 -10.34 -7.52
CA ILE A 112 0.65 -11.61 -7.47
C ILE A 112 0.49 -12.18 -8.87
N ALA A 113 0.93 -13.44 -9.07
CA ALA A 113 0.84 -14.11 -10.37
C ALA A 113 -0.63 -14.39 -10.75
N ASP A 114 -1.41 -15.00 -9.86
CA ASP A 114 -2.85 -15.27 -10.02
C ASP A 114 -3.67 -14.29 -9.18
N ASP A 115 -3.75 -13.04 -9.65
CA ASP A 115 -4.52 -11.99 -9.02
C ASP A 115 -6.04 -12.28 -9.04
N GLY A 116 -6.52 -13.03 -10.03
CA GLY A 116 -7.92 -13.49 -10.08
C GLY A 116 -8.27 -14.45 -8.94
N ARG A 117 -7.39 -15.39 -8.62
CA ARG A 117 -7.54 -16.25 -7.44
C ARG A 117 -7.52 -15.43 -6.16
N PHE A 118 -6.60 -14.47 -6.07
CA PHE A 118 -6.49 -13.61 -4.90
C PHE A 118 -7.73 -12.70 -4.74
N ALA A 119 -8.31 -12.19 -5.83
CA ALA A 119 -9.57 -11.43 -5.78
C ALA A 119 -10.74 -12.28 -5.22
N ARG A 120 -10.82 -13.56 -5.57
CA ARG A 120 -11.81 -14.49 -4.98
C ARG A 120 -11.55 -14.72 -3.49
N GLU A 121 -10.29 -14.84 -3.10
CA GLU A 121 -9.91 -14.95 -1.69
C GLU A 121 -10.30 -13.70 -0.89
N LEU A 122 -10.09 -12.50 -1.44
CA LEU A 122 -10.57 -11.25 -0.84
C LEU A 122 -12.09 -11.27 -0.63
N ALA A 123 -12.85 -11.77 -1.61
CA ALA A 123 -14.30 -11.90 -1.47
C ALA A 123 -14.68 -12.89 -0.36
N ARG A 124 -13.91 -13.98 -0.19
CA ARG A 124 -14.15 -14.98 0.87
C ARG A 124 -13.96 -14.39 2.26
N ILE A 125 -12.82 -13.70 2.50
CA ILE A 125 -12.45 -13.22 3.84
C ILE A 125 -13.10 -11.89 4.23
N LEU A 126 -13.61 -11.12 3.27
CA LEU A 126 -14.32 -9.86 3.54
C LEU A 126 -15.80 -10.16 3.83
N LYS A 127 -16.37 -9.56 4.85
CA LYS A 127 -17.80 -9.68 5.18
C LYS A 127 -18.69 -9.21 4.03
N PRO A 128 -19.89 -9.77 3.85
CA PRO A 128 -20.91 -9.19 2.98
C PRO A 128 -21.14 -7.72 3.32
N GLY A 129 -21.10 -6.84 2.31
CA GLY A 129 -21.16 -5.40 2.52
C GLY A 129 -19.88 -4.76 3.10
N GLY A 130 -18.84 -5.56 3.38
CA GLY A 130 -17.52 -5.08 3.78
C GLY A 130 -16.82 -4.29 2.67
N ARG A 131 -15.80 -3.54 3.02
CA ARG A 131 -15.13 -2.59 2.12
C ARG A 131 -13.68 -2.99 1.87
N VAL A 132 -13.28 -3.06 0.61
CA VAL A 132 -11.87 -3.18 0.20
C VAL A 132 -11.38 -1.87 -0.41
N ILE A 133 -10.18 -1.45 -0.03
CA ILE A 133 -9.47 -0.30 -0.59
C ILE A 133 -8.21 -0.83 -1.24
N ILE A 134 -8.06 -0.61 -2.54
CA ILE A 134 -6.96 -1.12 -3.36
C ILE A 134 -6.16 0.06 -3.90
N ASN A 135 -4.89 0.12 -3.57
CA ASN A 135 -3.94 1.08 -4.12
C ASN A 135 -2.88 0.34 -4.93
N VAL A 136 -2.76 0.70 -6.20
CA VAL A 136 -1.85 0.04 -7.17
C VAL A 136 -1.20 1.07 -8.09
N PRO A 137 -0.10 0.72 -8.78
CA PRO A 137 0.39 1.49 -9.91
C PRO A 137 -0.71 1.65 -10.98
N HIS A 138 -0.88 2.88 -11.48
CA HIS A 138 -1.83 3.15 -12.55
C HIS A 138 -1.18 2.83 -13.91
N LEU A 139 -1.81 1.94 -14.66
CA LEU A 139 -1.36 1.61 -16.01
C LEU A 139 -1.47 2.83 -16.92
N LYS A 140 -0.34 3.35 -17.37
CA LYS A 140 -0.22 4.53 -18.24
C LYS A 140 0.54 4.19 -19.53
N PRO A 141 -0.11 3.60 -20.52
CA PRO A 141 0.53 3.33 -21.80
C PRO A 141 1.06 4.63 -22.43
N GLY A 142 2.27 4.59 -22.96
CA GLY A 142 2.89 5.75 -23.60
C GLY A 142 3.45 6.83 -22.67
N SER A 143 3.44 6.63 -21.35
CA SER A 143 4.04 7.58 -20.40
C SER A 143 5.53 7.81 -20.69
N LEU A 144 5.90 9.07 -20.97
CA LEU A 144 7.31 9.46 -21.17
C LEU A 144 8.15 9.22 -19.91
N LEU A 145 7.58 9.46 -18.73
CA LEU A 145 8.27 9.22 -17.46
C LEU A 145 8.54 7.73 -17.23
N ASN A 146 7.59 6.84 -17.56
CA ASN A 146 7.83 5.40 -17.43
C ASN A 146 8.89 4.94 -18.44
N ARG A 147 8.87 5.45 -19.67
CA ARG A 147 9.94 5.18 -20.65
C ARG A 147 11.31 5.64 -20.14
N PHE A 148 11.37 6.82 -19.55
CA PHE A 148 12.60 7.32 -18.92
C PHE A 148 13.06 6.44 -17.76
N ARG A 149 12.14 6.01 -16.87
CA ARG A 149 12.43 5.08 -15.77
C ARG A 149 13.08 3.79 -16.28
N HIS A 150 12.47 3.19 -17.29
CA HIS A 150 13.00 1.96 -17.91
C HIS A 150 14.40 2.20 -18.51
N ALA A 151 14.61 3.33 -19.19
CA ALA A 151 15.91 3.67 -19.79
C ALA A 151 17.05 3.84 -18.77
N ILE A 152 16.72 4.20 -17.52
CA ILE A 152 17.71 4.34 -16.43
C ILE A 152 17.77 3.11 -15.50
N GLY A 153 17.10 2.00 -15.86
CA GLY A 153 17.12 0.73 -15.12
C GLY A 153 16.09 0.61 -14.01
N LEU A 154 15.15 1.55 -13.86
CA LEU A 154 14.02 1.44 -12.95
C LEU A 154 12.86 0.74 -13.66
N THR A 155 13.04 -0.55 -13.96
CA THR A 155 12.05 -1.38 -14.67
C THR A 155 11.01 -1.97 -13.72
N ASP A 156 9.96 -2.59 -14.27
CA ASP A 156 8.96 -3.29 -13.47
C ASP A 156 9.60 -4.47 -12.73
N GLU A 157 10.51 -5.20 -13.37
CA GLU A 157 11.26 -6.32 -12.77
C GLU A 157 12.14 -5.84 -11.60
N TRP A 158 12.77 -4.67 -11.73
CA TRP A 158 13.55 -4.09 -10.64
C TRP A 158 12.66 -3.79 -9.42
N HIS A 159 11.40 -3.44 -9.63
CA HIS A 159 10.41 -3.27 -8.57
C HIS A 159 9.83 -4.62 -8.09
N GLY A 160 10.11 -5.73 -8.76
CA GLY A 160 9.50 -7.03 -8.50
C GLY A 160 8.07 -7.14 -8.99
N HIS A 161 7.64 -6.26 -9.90
CA HIS A 161 6.30 -6.28 -10.47
C HIS A 161 6.20 -7.35 -11.57
N LEU A 162 5.17 -8.16 -11.51
CA LEU A 162 4.81 -9.11 -12.57
C LEU A 162 3.97 -8.45 -13.67
N ARG A 163 3.49 -7.23 -13.43
CA ARG A 163 2.72 -6.41 -14.37
C ARG A 163 2.92 -4.91 -14.11
N PRO A 164 2.79 -4.05 -15.13
CA PRO A 164 3.11 -2.62 -15.01
C PRO A 164 2.07 -1.81 -14.22
N GLY A 165 1.04 -2.46 -13.68
CA GLY A 165 -0.04 -1.84 -12.93
C GLY A 165 -1.42 -2.13 -13.53
N TYR A 166 -2.43 -1.37 -13.10
CA TYR A 166 -3.83 -1.60 -13.45
C TYR A 166 -4.50 -0.34 -13.99
N SER A 167 -5.41 -0.51 -14.95
CA SER A 167 -6.44 0.46 -15.27
C SER A 167 -7.67 0.28 -14.36
N LEU A 168 -8.53 1.29 -14.26
CA LEU A 168 -9.80 1.16 -13.54
C LEU A 168 -10.66 0.03 -14.10
N GLU A 169 -10.70 -0.09 -15.42
CA GLU A 169 -11.46 -1.16 -16.08
C GLU A 169 -10.84 -2.55 -15.81
N GLY A 170 -9.50 -2.66 -15.80
CA GLY A 170 -8.81 -3.89 -15.43
C GLY A 170 -9.11 -4.32 -14.00
N LEU A 171 -9.14 -3.38 -13.04
CA LEU A 171 -9.55 -3.69 -11.67
C LEU A 171 -11.04 -4.08 -11.57
N ARG A 172 -11.92 -3.46 -12.36
CA ARG A 172 -13.34 -3.83 -12.40
C ARG A 172 -13.52 -5.26 -12.89
N GLN A 173 -12.83 -5.64 -13.93
CA GLN A 173 -12.85 -7.00 -14.47
C GLN A 173 -12.26 -8.02 -13.49
N LEU A 174 -11.13 -7.68 -12.84
CA LEU A 174 -10.46 -8.51 -11.83
C LEU A 174 -11.37 -8.78 -10.62
N LEU A 175 -12.01 -7.75 -10.10
CA LEU A 175 -12.91 -7.85 -8.94
C LEU A 175 -14.23 -8.55 -9.28
N GLY A 176 -14.66 -8.50 -10.55
CA GLY A 176 -15.83 -9.17 -11.04
C GLY A 176 -17.13 -8.80 -10.31
N PRO A 177 -18.15 -9.67 -10.37
CA PRO A 177 -19.47 -9.40 -9.77
C PRO A 177 -19.46 -9.45 -8.23
N ALA A 178 -18.44 -10.03 -7.62
CA ALA A 178 -18.32 -10.12 -6.16
C ALA A 178 -18.12 -8.75 -5.50
N PHE A 179 -17.70 -7.74 -6.28
CA PHE A 179 -17.45 -6.40 -5.77
C PHE A 179 -18.12 -5.31 -6.61
N SER A 180 -18.62 -4.28 -5.93
CA SER A 180 -19.09 -3.05 -6.54
C SER A 180 -18.12 -1.91 -6.24
N ILE A 181 -17.50 -1.33 -7.27
CA ILE A 181 -16.62 -0.17 -7.10
C ILE A 181 -17.48 1.05 -6.80
N GLU A 182 -17.26 1.65 -5.61
CA GLU A 182 -18.00 2.83 -5.14
C GLU A 182 -17.22 4.13 -5.43
N GLU A 183 -15.90 4.08 -5.33
CA GLU A 183 -15.03 5.25 -5.50
C GLU A 183 -13.76 4.85 -6.23
N SER A 184 -13.29 5.73 -7.08
CA SER A 184 -11.98 5.61 -7.71
C SER A 184 -11.34 6.98 -7.90
N ALA A 185 -10.02 7.04 -7.82
CA ALA A 185 -9.26 8.23 -8.17
C ALA A 185 -7.85 7.85 -8.61
N THR A 186 -7.26 8.70 -9.42
CA THR A 186 -5.81 8.67 -9.65
C THR A 186 -5.16 9.82 -8.90
N TYR A 187 -3.95 9.60 -8.43
CA TYR A 187 -3.16 10.60 -7.71
C TYR A 187 -1.66 10.40 -7.98
N SER A 188 -0.81 11.23 -7.38
CA SER A 188 0.61 11.28 -7.67
C SER A 188 0.85 11.70 -9.13
N GLY A 189 0.96 13.00 -9.35
CA GLY A 189 1.19 13.57 -10.67
C GLY A 189 2.65 13.46 -11.10
N ALA A 190 2.96 14.06 -12.24
CA ALA A 190 4.28 13.92 -12.87
C ALA A 190 5.43 14.48 -12.01
N PHE A 191 5.22 15.59 -11.31
CA PHE A 191 6.26 16.19 -10.46
C PHE A 191 6.58 15.33 -9.23
N SER A 192 5.55 14.83 -8.53
CA SER A 192 5.73 13.89 -7.42
C SER A 192 6.46 12.63 -7.86
N GLU A 193 6.09 12.08 -9.01
CA GLU A 193 6.69 10.86 -9.55
C GLU A 193 8.12 11.09 -10.08
N LEU A 194 8.42 12.30 -10.58
CA LEU A 194 9.79 12.68 -10.94
C LEU A 194 10.71 12.72 -9.71
N ILE A 195 10.20 13.24 -8.58
CA ILE A 195 10.92 13.21 -7.30
C ILE A 195 11.20 11.76 -6.89
N ASP A 196 10.19 10.88 -6.94
CA ASP A 196 10.36 9.46 -6.62
C ASP A 196 11.39 8.81 -7.56
N THR A 197 11.31 9.10 -8.84
CA THR A 197 12.25 8.61 -9.86
C THR A 197 13.69 9.03 -9.53
N ALA A 198 13.90 10.31 -9.16
CA ALA A 198 15.21 10.82 -8.80
C ALA A 198 15.77 10.14 -7.54
N LEU A 199 14.93 9.96 -6.51
CA LEU A 199 15.32 9.26 -5.27
C LEU A 199 15.67 7.79 -5.54
N ASN A 200 14.90 7.11 -6.38
CA ASN A 200 15.12 5.72 -6.76
C ASN A 200 16.38 5.56 -7.63
N ALA A 201 16.61 6.47 -8.57
CA ALA A 201 17.82 6.46 -9.40
C ALA A 201 19.07 6.68 -8.54
N LEU A 202 19.00 7.59 -7.55
CA LEU A 202 20.07 7.78 -6.58
C LEU A 202 20.32 6.51 -5.77
N TYR A 203 19.24 5.89 -5.26
CA TYR A 203 19.33 4.63 -4.53
C TYR A 203 19.97 3.52 -5.38
N LEU A 204 19.54 3.36 -6.64
CA LEU A 204 20.10 2.38 -7.57
C LEU A 204 21.62 2.58 -7.77
N LYS A 205 22.06 3.83 -7.92
CA LYS A 205 23.49 4.16 -8.06
C LYS A 205 24.32 3.88 -6.81
N MET A 206 23.69 3.89 -5.64
CA MET A 206 24.38 3.65 -4.36
C MET A 206 24.44 2.16 -3.98
N GLN A 207 23.72 1.29 -4.69
CA GLN A 207 23.77 -0.15 -4.44
C GLN A 207 25.04 -0.78 -4.99
N PRO A 208 25.68 -1.71 -4.26
CA PRO A 208 26.77 -2.52 -4.77
C PRO A 208 26.29 -3.33 -5.99
N ARG A 209 27.11 -3.43 -7.03
CA ARG A 209 26.77 -4.16 -8.28
C ARG A 209 26.27 -5.59 -8.05
N GLN A 210 26.71 -6.25 -6.98
CA GLN A 210 26.31 -7.63 -6.62
C GLN A 210 24.85 -7.75 -6.10
N GLN A 211 24.18 -6.64 -5.77
CA GLN A 211 22.78 -6.61 -5.33
C GLN A 211 21.79 -6.17 -6.42
N LEU A 212 22.27 -5.96 -7.64
CA LEU A 212 21.43 -5.55 -8.77
C LEU A 212 20.67 -6.72 -9.42
N GLU A 213 21.01 -7.96 -9.07
CA GLU A 213 20.40 -9.20 -9.60
C GLU A 213 19.29 -9.69 -8.67
N GLY A 214 18.24 -8.91 -8.49
CA GLY A 214 17.06 -9.31 -7.71
C GLY A 214 16.11 -8.15 -7.44
N PRO A 215 14.88 -8.45 -6.98
CA PRO A 215 13.93 -7.42 -6.61
C PRO A 215 14.56 -6.52 -5.54
N SER A 216 14.33 -5.21 -5.68
CA SER A 216 14.89 -4.23 -4.76
C SER A 216 14.48 -4.56 -3.34
N SER A 217 15.44 -4.56 -2.41
CA SER A 217 15.19 -4.70 -0.96
C SER A 217 14.53 -3.44 -0.36
N LYS A 218 13.73 -2.72 -1.16
CA LYS A 218 12.93 -1.59 -0.69
C LYS A 218 11.92 -2.11 0.32
N GLY A 219 11.89 -1.48 1.47
CA GLY A 219 11.00 -1.85 2.55
C GLY A 219 11.66 -2.59 3.69
N THR A 220 12.89 -3.03 3.54
CA THR A 220 13.62 -3.65 4.64
C THR A 220 13.69 -2.70 5.83
N VAL A 221 13.40 -3.24 7.01
CA VAL A 221 13.59 -2.52 8.28
C VAL A 221 14.96 -1.92 8.30
N ILE A 222 14.98 -0.63 8.51
CA ILE A 222 16.20 0.05 8.85
C ILE A 222 16.50 -0.31 10.31
N THR A 223 17.48 -1.17 10.53
CA THR A 223 17.95 -1.51 11.86
C THR A 223 18.57 -0.29 12.56
N GLN A 224 18.75 -0.34 13.89
CA GLN A 224 19.44 0.74 14.61
C GLN A 224 20.85 1.03 14.03
N GLY A 225 21.53 0.01 13.50
CA GLY A 225 22.81 0.16 12.80
C GLY A 225 22.68 1.01 11.54
N ASP A 226 21.62 0.79 10.77
CA ASP A 226 21.33 1.56 9.56
C ASP A 226 20.95 3.01 9.87
N LEU A 227 20.30 3.28 11.01
CA LEU A 227 19.98 4.63 11.46
C LEU A 227 21.21 5.51 11.60
N ARG A 228 22.26 4.98 12.22
CA ARG A 228 23.55 5.70 12.36
C ARG A 228 24.23 5.90 11.01
N LYS A 229 24.22 4.88 10.16
CA LYS A 229 24.82 4.89 8.82
C LYS A 229 24.13 5.89 7.90
N HIS A 230 22.80 5.99 7.95
CA HIS A 230 21.98 6.84 7.06
C HIS A 230 21.59 8.20 7.66
N ARG A 231 22.10 8.54 8.85
CA ARG A 231 21.75 9.80 9.53
C ARG A 231 22.03 11.04 8.67
N LYS A 232 23.15 11.06 7.96
CA LYS A 232 23.51 12.20 7.09
C LYS A 232 22.54 12.37 5.93
N GLN A 233 22.14 11.24 5.30
CA GLN A 233 21.16 11.25 4.20
C GLN A 233 19.79 11.72 4.70
N PHE A 234 19.38 11.31 5.91
CA PHE A 234 18.13 11.75 6.51
C PHE A 234 18.15 13.26 6.83
N VAL A 235 19.24 13.79 7.36
CA VAL A 235 19.39 15.24 7.60
C VAL A 235 19.27 16.01 6.30
N LEU A 236 19.97 15.55 5.25
CA LEU A 236 19.90 16.17 3.92
C LEU A 236 18.48 16.11 3.35
N LEU A 237 17.82 14.93 3.40
CA LEU A 237 16.44 14.78 2.96
C LEU A 237 15.49 15.70 3.75
N SER A 238 15.71 15.82 5.06
CA SER A 238 14.90 16.71 5.91
C SER A 238 15.08 18.18 5.56
N ALA A 239 16.30 18.61 5.24
CA ALA A 239 16.59 19.97 4.80
C ALA A 239 15.98 20.26 3.41
N LEU A 240 15.98 19.27 2.51
CA LEU A 240 15.40 19.40 1.17
C LEU A 240 13.86 19.22 1.16
N TYR A 241 13.28 18.70 2.23
CA TYR A 241 11.85 18.36 2.27
C TYR A 241 10.92 19.53 1.90
N PRO A 242 11.13 20.79 2.36
CA PRO A 242 10.26 21.90 1.96
C PRO A 242 10.28 22.14 0.44
N VAL A 243 11.43 22.00 -0.20
CA VAL A 243 11.57 22.13 -1.67
C VAL A 243 10.86 20.96 -2.36
N ILE A 244 11.10 19.73 -1.92
CA ILE A 244 10.42 18.52 -2.42
C ILE A 244 8.90 18.68 -2.31
N TRP A 245 8.43 19.14 -1.16
CA TRP A 245 7.01 19.40 -0.93
C TRP A 245 6.46 20.47 -1.88
N GLY A 246 7.17 21.57 -2.05
CA GLY A 246 6.79 22.64 -2.98
C GLY A 246 6.72 22.16 -4.43
N VAL A 247 7.72 21.42 -4.90
CA VAL A 247 7.72 20.82 -6.24
C VAL A 247 6.54 19.85 -6.42
N ALA A 248 6.26 19.00 -5.43
CA ALA A 248 5.12 18.09 -5.50
C ALA A 248 3.76 18.82 -5.60
N LYS A 249 3.66 20.06 -5.08
CA LYS A 249 2.45 20.89 -5.24
C LYS A 249 2.21 21.35 -6.68
N LEU A 250 3.23 21.36 -7.53
CA LEU A 250 3.08 21.67 -8.95
C LEU A 250 2.22 20.62 -9.69
N ASP A 251 2.01 19.44 -9.11
CA ASP A 251 1.04 18.47 -9.65
C ASP A 251 -0.36 19.07 -9.78
N ALA A 252 -0.71 20.05 -8.96
CA ALA A 252 -1.98 20.76 -9.07
C ALA A 252 -2.15 21.50 -10.41
N LEU A 253 -1.06 21.88 -11.07
CA LEU A 253 -1.09 22.51 -12.38
C LEU A 253 -1.44 21.50 -13.50
N LEU A 254 -1.25 20.21 -13.23
CA LEU A 254 -1.48 19.11 -14.14
C LEU A 254 -2.77 18.33 -13.80
N PHE A 255 -3.76 19.01 -13.17
CA PHE A 255 -5.02 18.41 -12.71
C PHE A 255 -5.81 17.69 -13.82
N PHE A 256 -5.56 18.03 -15.07
CA PHE A 256 -6.19 17.43 -16.27
C PHE A 256 -5.51 16.12 -16.71
N THR A 257 -4.39 15.74 -16.08
CA THR A 257 -3.69 14.48 -16.39
C THR A 257 -3.96 13.43 -15.30
N PRO A 258 -4.23 12.18 -15.67
CA PRO A 258 -4.38 11.13 -14.66
C PRO A 258 -3.05 10.90 -13.93
N GLY A 259 -3.14 10.64 -12.62
CA GLY A 259 -1.97 10.33 -11.77
C GLY A 259 -1.34 8.97 -12.11
N TYR A 260 -0.22 8.69 -11.47
CA TYR A 260 0.56 7.44 -11.63
C TYR A 260 0.18 6.35 -10.61
N LYS A 261 -0.67 6.69 -9.66
CA LYS A 261 -1.25 5.74 -8.72
C LYS A 261 -2.76 5.73 -8.89
N LEU A 262 -3.33 4.54 -8.87
CA LEU A 262 -4.78 4.31 -8.89
C LEU A 262 -5.21 3.80 -7.53
N ILE A 263 -6.23 4.40 -6.96
CA ILE A 263 -6.88 3.93 -5.76
C ILE A 263 -8.36 3.70 -6.02
N VAL A 264 -8.85 2.57 -5.55
CA VAL A 264 -10.25 2.14 -5.70
C VAL A 264 -10.77 1.75 -4.31
N ALA A 265 -12.00 2.13 -4.01
CA ALA A 265 -12.76 1.55 -2.92
C ALA A 265 -13.96 0.80 -3.48
N ALA A 266 -14.07 -0.46 -3.11
CA ALA A 266 -15.14 -1.33 -3.54
C ALA A 266 -15.81 -2.00 -2.33
N ARG A 267 -17.07 -2.36 -2.48
CA ARG A 267 -17.87 -3.09 -1.49
C ARG A 267 -18.09 -4.51 -1.96
N ARG A 268 -17.94 -5.49 -1.07
CA ARG A 268 -18.38 -6.86 -1.33
C ARG A 268 -19.89 -6.90 -1.50
N VAL A 269 -20.34 -7.41 -2.64
CA VAL A 269 -21.77 -7.65 -2.91
C VAL A 269 -22.16 -8.96 -2.23
N PRO A 270 -23.21 -8.97 -1.38
CA PRO A 270 -23.72 -10.22 -0.80
C PRO A 270 -24.18 -11.19 -1.90
N GLU A 271 -23.84 -12.45 -1.79
CA GLU A 271 -24.36 -13.47 -2.69
C GLU A 271 -25.89 -13.65 -2.50
N ALA A 272 -26.56 -14.18 -3.54
CA ALA A 272 -28.02 -14.28 -3.53
C ALA A 272 -28.56 -15.09 -2.33
N GLY A 273 -27.81 -16.06 -1.82
CA GLY A 273 -28.13 -16.85 -0.63
C GLY A 273 -27.91 -16.12 0.71
N GLU A 274 -26.97 -15.18 0.77
CA GLU A 274 -26.65 -14.39 1.97
C GLU A 274 -27.71 -13.31 2.26
N ARG A 275 -28.50 -12.90 1.25
CA ARG A 275 -29.59 -11.90 1.37
C ARG A 275 -30.83 -12.45 2.11
N ALA A 276 -30.98 -13.75 2.19
CA ALA A 276 -32.17 -14.39 2.80
C ALA A 276 -32.06 -14.54 4.33
N GLY A 277 -30.92 -14.27 4.96
CA GLY A 277 -30.66 -14.47 6.39
C GLY A 277 -30.96 -13.27 7.30
N THR A 278 -31.36 -12.11 6.77
CA THR A 278 -31.77 -10.93 7.56
C THR A 278 -33.28 -10.74 7.51
N GLY A 279 -34.03 -11.80 7.82
CA GLY A 279 -35.46 -11.67 8.11
C GLY A 279 -35.65 -11.11 9.51
N PRO A 280 -36.69 -10.27 9.72
CA PRO A 280 -36.95 -9.66 11.01
C PRO A 280 -37.57 -10.70 11.96
N ASP A 281 -36.78 -11.25 12.86
CA ASP A 281 -37.34 -11.81 14.08
C ASP A 281 -37.61 -10.65 15.03
N GLY A 282 -38.80 -10.15 14.89
CA GLY A 282 -39.42 -9.23 15.80
C GLY A 282 -40.83 -9.73 16.08
N VAL A 283 -41.06 -10.26 17.21
CA VAL A 283 -42.31 -10.12 18.01
C VAL A 283 -41.88 -10.14 19.46
#